data_11c79083633e7caac030aa20007b7b6d
#
_entry.id   11c79083633e7caac030aa20007b7b6d
#
_cell.length_a   1.000
_cell.length_b   1.000
_cell.length_c   1.000
_cell.angle_alpha   90.00
_cell.angle_beta   90.00
_cell.angle_gamma   90.00
#
_symmetry.space_group_name_H-M   'P 1'
#
loop_
_entity.id
_entity.type
_entity.pdbx_description
1 polymer ?
#
loop_
_entity_poly.entity_id
_entity_poly.type
_entity_poly.pdbx_seq_one_letter_code
_entity_poly.pdbx_strand_id
1 'polypeptide(L)'
;MKAAWEEHRLAATASNGRVEGQLVFPVDDDFSGRAVRVDDGILEEAMKKNRADEFLQTVELLESADTIYIAGMFEAAMVVGYLRYYLTIMGMPVIALTDNSEEQVARLAGIGQGSVLIAIGFRTAHQFLLRLIKTARERGAISLGISENILSEVSKLSDRNLYCQLDTASFAPSLIGAFSIANALVSALYVRNKRAYDSH
;
A
#
# COMPACT_ATOMS: atom_id res chain seq x y z
N MET A 1 18.05 -10.14 -14.61
CA MET A 1 17.97 -9.79 -13.19
C MET A 1 18.92 -8.68 -12.78
N LYS A 2 20.25 -8.76 -12.99
CA LYS A 2 21.19 -7.67 -12.63
C LYS A 2 20.88 -6.33 -13.32
N ALA A 3 20.56 -6.32 -14.62
CA ALA A 3 20.27 -5.10 -15.37
C ALA A 3 18.99 -4.39 -14.87
N ALA A 4 17.92 -5.14 -14.61
CA ALA A 4 16.68 -4.59 -14.05
C ALA A 4 16.89 -4.03 -12.63
N TRP A 5 17.74 -4.66 -11.84
CA TRP A 5 18.10 -4.17 -10.50
C TRP A 5 18.95 -2.89 -10.57
N GLU A 6 19.90 -2.80 -11.53
CA GLU A 6 20.68 -1.57 -11.76
C GLU A 6 19.82 -0.42 -12.30
N GLU A 7 18.89 -0.68 -13.23
CA GLU A 7 17.93 0.31 -13.69
C GLU A 7 17.03 0.83 -12.57
N HIS A 8 16.54 -0.06 -11.73
CA HIS A 8 15.72 0.31 -10.55
C HIS A 8 16.54 1.15 -9.54
N ARG A 9 17.81 0.78 -9.32
CA ARG A 9 18.74 1.53 -8.46
C ARG A 9 19.06 2.90 -9.02
N LEU A 10 19.31 3.01 -10.34
CA LEU A 10 19.60 4.27 -11.02
C LEU A 10 18.37 5.18 -11.08
N ALA A 11 17.17 4.65 -11.29
CA ALA A 11 15.93 5.40 -11.22
C ALA A 11 15.66 5.95 -9.81
N ALA A 12 15.90 5.15 -8.77
CA ALA A 12 15.79 5.58 -7.37
C ALA A 12 16.82 6.66 -7.00
N THR A 13 18.03 6.65 -7.60
CA THR A 13 19.05 7.68 -7.39
C THR A 13 18.85 8.93 -8.24
N ALA A 14 18.23 8.81 -9.42
CA ALA A 14 17.99 9.93 -10.34
C ALA A 14 16.78 10.79 -9.96
N SER A 15 15.78 10.23 -9.25
CA SER A 15 14.55 10.96 -8.87
C SER A 15 14.71 11.85 -7.63
N ASN A 16 15.77 11.69 -6.85
CA ASN A 16 16.06 12.53 -5.71
C ASN A 16 17.54 12.82 -5.66
N GLY A 17 17.95 14.06 -5.89
CA GLY A 17 19.27 14.57 -5.56
C GLY A 17 19.60 14.52 -4.06
N ARG A 18 19.18 13.44 -3.38
CA ARG A 18 19.40 13.10 -1.99
C ARG A 18 19.64 11.60 -1.86
N VAL A 19 20.87 11.20 -2.06
CA VAL A 19 21.47 10.07 -1.32
C VAL A 19 21.75 10.48 0.14
N GLU A 20 21.33 11.67 0.54
CA GLU A 20 21.41 12.19 1.91
C GLU A 20 20.16 11.77 2.67
N GLY A 21 20.29 10.69 3.48
CA GLY A 21 19.29 10.28 4.45
C GLY A 21 19.06 8.78 4.59
N GLN A 22 19.71 7.94 3.82
CA GLN A 22 19.76 6.52 4.18
C GLN A 22 20.69 6.38 5.39
N LEU A 23 20.08 6.11 6.54
CA LEU A 23 20.80 5.73 7.75
C LEU A 23 21.44 4.35 7.52
N VAL A 24 22.57 4.31 6.80
CA VAL A 24 23.36 3.09 6.69
C VAL A 24 24.17 2.97 7.97
N PHE A 25 23.71 2.15 8.87
CA PHE A 25 24.46 1.85 10.09
C PHE A 25 25.55 0.82 9.81
N PRO A 26 26.71 0.94 10.47
CA PRO A 26 27.69 -0.15 10.46
C PRO A 26 27.06 -1.40 11.12
N VAL A 27 27.40 -2.56 10.59
CA VAL A 27 27.00 -3.84 11.19
C VAL A 27 27.91 -4.08 12.41
N ASP A 28 27.39 -3.84 13.58
CA ASP A 28 28.01 -4.06 14.88
C ASP A 28 27.05 -4.75 15.85
N ASP A 29 27.45 -4.91 17.10
CA ASP A 29 26.68 -5.63 18.12
C ASP A 29 25.29 -5.04 18.41
N ASP A 30 25.02 -3.76 18.07
CA ASP A 30 23.73 -3.11 18.25
C ASP A 30 22.98 -2.85 16.93
N PHE A 31 23.42 -3.41 15.80
CA PHE A 31 22.76 -3.18 14.52
C PHE A 31 21.27 -3.54 14.53
N SER A 32 20.92 -4.70 15.11
CA SER A 32 19.52 -5.15 15.22
C SER A 32 18.68 -4.20 16.07
N GLY A 33 19.22 -3.71 17.19
CA GLY A 33 18.53 -2.74 18.03
C GLY A 33 18.29 -1.40 17.34
N ARG A 34 19.24 -0.93 16.53
CA ARG A 34 19.04 0.29 15.71
C ARG A 34 18.01 0.10 14.61
N ALA A 35 18.01 -1.04 13.93
CA ALA A 35 17.01 -1.36 12.92
C ALA A 35 15.59 -1.38 13.49
N VAL A 36 15.40 -2.02 14.66
CA VAL A 36 14.12 -2.05 15.37
C VAL A 36 13.68 -0.65 15.80
N ARG A 37 14.58 0.21 16.25
CA ARG A 37 14.24 1.61 16.59
C ARG A 37 13.79 2.44 15.38
N VAL A 38 14.33 2.17 14.19
CA VAL A 38 13.84 2.78 12.94
C VAL A 38 12.41 2.34 12.66
N ASP A 39 12.12 1.06 12.78
CA ASP A 39 10.77 0.51 12.59
C ASP A 39 9.76 1.07 13.61
N ASP A 40 10.16 1.22 14.86
CA ASP A 40 9.34 1.83 15.92
C ASP A 40 8.97 3.29 15.58
N GLY A 41 9.94 4.07 15.12
CA GLY A 41 9.69 5.43 14.62
C GLY A 41 8.74 5.48 13.42
N ILE A 42 8.81 4.52 12.52
CA ILE A 42 7.88 4.40 11.38
C ILE A 42 6.44 4.17 11.87
N LEU A 43 6.25 3.31 12.86
CA LEU A 43 4.93 3.03 13.43
C LEU A 43 4.35 4.24 14.16
N GLU A 44 5.16 4.97 14.94
CA GLU A 44 4.73 6.21 15.58
C GLU A 44 4.28 7.28 14.56
N GLU A 45 5.03 7.45 13.48
CA GLU A 45 4.67 8.40 12.44
C GLU A 45 3.41 7.98 11.66
N ALA A 46 3.20 6.68 11.42
CA ALA A 46 1.97 6.19 10.82
C ALA A 46 0.75 6.53 11.68
N MET A 47 0.84 6.41 13.01
CA MET A 47 -0.24 6.81 13.93
C MET A 47 -0.53 8.31 13.87
N LYS A 48 0.51 9.17 13.77
CA LYS A 48 0.34 10.63 13.73
C LYS A 48 -0.28 11.12 12.42
N LYS A 49 0.07 10.47 11.30
CA LYS A 49 -0.36 10.88 9.95
C LYS A 49 -1.76 10.43 9.57
N ASN A 50 -2.24 9.33 10.16
CA ASN A 50 -3.55 8.77 9.85
C ASN A 50 -4.55 9.09 10.95
N ARG A 51 -5.46 10.02 10.67
CA ARG A 51 -6.51 10.43 11.61
C ARG A 51 -7.51 9.29 11.82
N ALA A 52 -7.97 9.13 13.05
CA ALA A 52 -8.90 8.05 13.39
C ALA A 52 -10.24 8.12 12.64
N ASP A 53 -10.76 9.33 12.40
CA ASP A 53 -11.99 9.54 11.66
C ASP A 53 -11.84 9.18 10.16
N GLU A 54 -10.73 9.54 9.52
CA GLU A 54 -10.40 9.18 8.14
C GLU A 54 -10.19 7.67 7.98
N PHE A 55 -9.54 7.05 8.96
CA PHE A 55 -9.36 5.61 8.99
C PHE A 55 -10.70 4.87 9.10
N LEU A 56 -11.60 5.29 10.01
CA LEU A 56 -12.92 4.68 10.16
C LEU A 56 -13.78 4.85 8.91
N GLN A 57 -13.76 6.01 8.26
CA GLN A 57 -14.44 6.21 6.98
C GLN A 57 -13.89 5.31 5.87
N THR A 58 -12.59 5.01 5.93
CA THR A 58 -11.96 4.06 4.99
C THR A 58 -12.45 2.63 5.23
N VAL A 59 -12.58 2.23 6.49
CA VAL A 59 -13.14 0.91 6.85
C VAL A 59 -14.59 0.79 6.36
N GLU A 60 -15.42 1.81 6.57
CA GLU A 60 -16.81 1.86 6.10
C GLU A 60 -16.91 1.78 4.57
N LEU A 61 -16.01 2.47 3.86
CA LEU A 61 -15.92 2.41 2.41
C LEU A 61 -15.62 0.98 1.92
N LEU A 62 -14.66 0.30 2.54
CA LEU A 62 -14.29 -1.07 2.19
C LEU A 62 -15.40 -2.07 2.52
N GLU A 63 -16.10 -1.88 3.63
CA GLU A 63 -17.21 -2.73 4.06
C GLU A 63 -18.41 -2.67 3.10
N SER A 64 -18.65 -1.49 2.51
CA SER A 64 -19.76 -1.26 1.57
C SER A 64 -19.42 -1.55 0.11
N ALA A 65 -18.19 -1.95 -0.19
CA ALA A 65 -17.74 -2.16 -1.56
C ALA A 65 -18.31 -3.45 -2.17
N ASP A 66 -18.86 -3.37 -3.39
CA ASP A 66 -19.26 -4.53 -4.18
C ASP A 66 -18.07 -5.38 -4.61
N THR A 67 -16.93 -4.72 -4.90
CA THR A 67 -15.66 -5.37 -5.25
C THR A 67 -14.50 -4.50 -4.82
N ILE A 68 -13.50 -5.11 -4.17
CA ILE A 68 -12.26 -4.46 -3.76
C ILE A 68 -11.14 -4.86 -4.72
N TYR A 69 -10.64 -3.90 -5.49
CA TYR A 69 -9.42 -4.05 -6.28
C TYR A 69 -8.23 -3.62 -5.44
N ILE A 70 -7.18 -4.42 -5.39
CA ILE A 70 -5.96 -4.09 -4.65
C ILE A 70 -4.80 -4.12 -5.62
N ALA A 71 -4.15 -2.98 -5.84
CA ALA A 71 -3.07 -2.85 -6.81
C ALA A 71 -1.78 -2.34 -6.16
N GLY A 72 -0.66 -2.95 -6.50
CA GLY A 72 0.67 -2.53 -6.07
C GLY A 72 1.75 -3.37 -6.73
N MET A 73 2.82 -2.70 -7.20
CA MET A 73 3.91 -3.32 -7.94
C MET A 73 5.15 -3.43 -7.07
N PHE A 74 6.08 -4.30 -7.47
CA PHE A 74 7.36 -4.50 -6.79
C PHE A 74 7.20 -4.83 -5.30
N GLU A 75 7.83 -4.08 -4.40
CA GLU A 75 7.72 -4.27 -2.94
C GLU A 75 6.28 -4.11 -2.41
N ALA A 76 5.47 -3.25 -3.02
CA ALA A 76 4.07 -3.09 -2.67
C ALA A 76 3.24 -4.36 -2.92
N ALA A 77 3.65 -5.23 -3.85
CA ALA A 77 2.98 -6.50 -4.12
C ALA A 77 2.91 -7.42 -2.89
N MET A 78 3.85 -7.31 -1.96
CA MET A 78 3.82 -8.07 -0.70
C MET A 78 2.64 -7.64 0.18
N VAL A 79 2.39 -6.33 0.27
CA VAL A 79 1.24 -5.78 1.03
C VAL A 79 -0.09 -6.11 0.34
N VAL A 80 -0.11 -6.07 -1.01
CA VAL A 80 -1.27 -6.54 -1.82
C VAL A 80 -1.58 -8.00 -1.48
N GLY A 81 -0.57 -8.87 -1.45
CA GLY A 81 -0.71 -10.28 -1.11
C GLY A 81 -1.30 -10.50 0.28
N TYR A 82 -0.83 -9.72 1.26
CA TYR A 82 -1.34 -9.75 2.63
C TYR A 82 -2.84 -9.37 2.70
N LEU A 83 -3.21 -8.22 2.15
CA LEU A 83 -4.59 -7.76 2.14
C LEU A 83 -5.50 -8.74 1.38
N ARG A 84 -5.08 -9.17 0.18
CA ARG A 84 -5.84 -10.17 -0.60
C ARG A 84 -6.14 -11.42 0.21
N TYR A 85 -5.13 -11.96 0.89
CA TYR A 85 -5.28 -13.19 1.67
C TYR A 85 -6.35 -13.05 2.75
N TYR A 86 -6.24 -12.05 3.62
CA TYR A 86 -7.16 -11.90 4.74
C TYR A 86 -8.57 -11.45 4.31
N LEU A 87 -8.69 -10.52 3.35
CA LEU A 87 -10.00 -10.09 2.87
C LEU A 87 -10.73 -11.23 2.13
N THR A 88 -9.99 -12.09 1.41
CA THR A 88 -10.58 -13.29 0.78
C THR A 88 -11.08 -14.30 1.83
N ILE A 89 -10.32 -14.55 2.91
CA ILE A 89 -10.78 -15.41 4.02
C ILE A 89 -12.05 -14.86 4.66
N MET A 90 -12.17 -13.55 4.76
CA MET A 90 -13.39 -12.89 5.26
C MET A 90 -14.56 -12.92 4.26
N GLY A 91 -14.41 -13.58 3.10
CA GLY A 91 -15.46 -13.70 2.09
C GLY A 91 -15.69 -12.42 1.28
N MET A 92 -14.81 -11.42 1.39
CA MET A 92 -14.94 -10.18 0.63
C MET A 92 -14.55 -10.40 -0.84
N PRO A 93 -15.27 -9.82 -1.82
CA PRO A 93 -14.93 -9.94 -3.23
C PRO A 93 -13.70 -9.12 -3.58
N VAL A 94 -12.54 -9.78 -3.72
CA VAL A 94 -11.22 -9.14 -3.90
C VAL A 94 -10.57 -9.55 -5.21
N ILE A 95 -10.03 -8.57 -5.94
CA ILE A 95 -9.21 -8.74 -7.13
C ILE A 95 -7.86 -8.07 -6.91
N ALA A 96 -6.78 -8.87 -6.90
CA ALA A 96 -5.42 -8.36 -6.71
C ALA A 96 -4.70 -8.19 -8.06
N LEU A 97 -3.92 -7.10 -8.18
CA LEU A 97 -3.19 -6.67 -9.36
C LEU A 97 -1.74 -6.34 -8.95
N THR A 98 -0.80 -7.19 -9.33
CA THR A 98 0.61 -7.07 -8.93
C THR A 98 1.57 -6.87 -10.10
N ASP A 99 1.06 -6.92 -11.32
CA ASP A 99 1.79 -6.67 -12.55
C ASP A 99 0.87 -6.07 -13.62
N ASN A 100 1.41 -5.80 -14.81
CA ASN A 100 0.70 -5.22 -15.94
C ASN A 100 0.46 -6.22 -17.07
N SER A 101 0.40 -7.52 -16.78
CA SER A 101 0.08 -8.56 -17.76
C SER A 101 -1.32 -8.37 -18.34
N GLU A 102 -1.53 -8.86 -19.56
CA GLU A 102 -2.82 -8.79 -20.22
C GLU A 102 -3.94 -9.44 -19.39
N GLU A 103 -3.63 -10.54 -18.70
CA GLU A 103 -4.56 -11.22 -17.80
C GLU A 103 -4.99 -10.29 -16.65
N GLN A 104 -4.06 -9.60 -15.99
CA GLN A 104 -4.39 -8.69 -14.91
C GLN A 104 -5.12 -7.44 -15.40
N VAL A 105 -4.75 -6.92 -16.57
CA VAL A 105 -5.48 -5.82 -17.20
C VAL A 105 -6.92 -6.23 -17.53
N ALA A 106 -7.14 -7.45 -18.02
CA ALA A 106 -8.49 -7.96 -18.33
C ALA A 106 -9.40 -8.01 -17.08
N ARG A 107 -8.82 -8.29 -15.89
CA ARG A 107 -9.57 -8.29 -14.62
C ARG A 107 -10.13 -6.91 -14.23
N LEU A 108 -9.62 -5.84 -14.83
CA LEU A 108 -10.11 -4.47 -14.62
C LEU A 108 -11.41 -4.18 -15.41
N ALA A 109 -11.89 -5.06 -16.25
CA ALA A 109 -13.08 -4.82 -17.05
C ALA A 109 -14.31 -4.48 -16.19
N GLY A 110 -14.39 -5.05 -14.98
CA GLY A 110 -15.48 -4.83 -14.03
C GLY A 110 -15.32 -3.64 -13.09
N ILE A 111 -14.18 -2.93 -13.12
CA ILE A 111 -13.99 -1.80 -12.20
C ILE A 111 -14.91 -0.63 -12.55
N GLY A 112 -15.64 -0.10 -11.58
CA GLY A 112 -16.58 0.98 -11.79
C GLY A 112 -17.32 1.36 -10.53
N GLN A 113 -18.53 1.90 -10.69
CA GLN A 113 -19.38 2.29 -9.56
C GLN A 113 -19.61 1.10 -8.62
N GLY A 114 -19.58 1.33 -7.31
CA GLY A 114 -19.62 0.29 -6.28
C GLY A 114 -18.27 -0.38 -6.00
N SER A 115 -17.25 -0.19 -6.86
CA SER A 115 -15.93 -0.73 -6.62
C SER A 115 -15.06 0.24 -5.81
N VAL A 116 -14.14 -0.34 -5.01
CA VAL A 116 -13.06 0.38 -4.34
C VAL A 116 -11.72 -0.11 -4.86
N LEU A 117 -10.83 0.81 -5.23
CA LEU A 117 -9.45 0.52 -5.58
C LEU A 117 -8.52 0.90 -4.44
N ILE A 118 -7.86 -0.07 -3.81
CA ILE A 118 -6.71 0.18 -2.93
C ILE A 118 -5.46 0.21 -3.80
N ALA A 119 -4.87 1.39 -3.96
CA ALA A 119 -3.65 1.62 -4.74
C ALA A 119 -2.45 1.80 -3.79
N ILE A 120 -1.53 0.84 -3.78
CA ILE A 120 -0.36 0.84 -2.91
C ILE A 120 0.87 1.17 -3.76
N GLY A 121 1.50 2.29 -3.48
CA GLY A 121 2.69 2.70 -4.22
C GLY A 121 3.61 3.57 -3.39
N PHE A 122 4.90 3.26 -3.48
CA PHE A 122 5.97 3.87 -2.70
C PHE A 122 7.00 4.50 -3.60
N ARG A 123 7.64 5.56 -3.12
CA ARG A 123 8.68 6.31 -3.85
C ARG A 123 8.15 6.74 -5.23
N THR A 124 8.77 6.28 -6.29
CA THR A 124 8.30 6.51 -7.67
C THR A 124 7.27 5.44 -8.02
N ALA A 125 5.99 5.81 -8.02
CA ALA A 125 4.92 4.88 -8.33
C ALA A 125 5.00 4.40 -9.79
N HIS A 126 4.74 3.11 -10.01
CA HIS A 126 4.76 2.54 -11.37
C HIS A 126 3.66 3.18 -12.24
N GLN A 127 4.01 3.54 -13.48
CA GLN A 127 3.09 4.23 -14.41
C GLN A 127 1.77 3.47 -14.65
N PHE A 128 1.80 2.14 -14.60
CA PHE A 128 0.58 1.34 -14.69
C PHE A 128 -0.35 1.62 -13.50
N LEU A 129 0.17 1.68 -12.27
CA LEU A 129 -0.62 1.99 -11.07
C LEU A 129 -1.27 3.37 -11.17
N LEU A 130 -0.54 4.37 -11.63
CA LEU A 130 -1.08 5.73 -11.79
C LEU A 130 -2.18 5.80 -12.86
N ARG A 131 -2.00 5.09 -13.98
CA ARG A 131 -3.06 4.95 -15.00
C ARG A 131 -4.28 4.23 -14.43
N LEU A 132 -4.06 3.19 -13.63
CA LEU A 132 -5.13 2.43 -13.01
C LEU A 132 -5.99 3.30 -12.09
N ILE A 133 -5.38 4.14 -11.24
CA ILE A 133 -6.12 5.06 -10.37
C ILE A 133 -7.00 6.00 -11.22
N LYS A 134 -6.45 6.57 -12.29
CA LYS A 134 -7.21 7.45 -13.19
C LYS A 134 -8.39 6.72 -13.85
N THR A 135 -8.14 5.53 -14.40
CA THR A 135 -9.18 4.70 -15.04
C THR A 135 -10.27 4.30 -14.06
N ALA A 136 -9.92 3.91 -12.84
CA ALA A 136 -10.88 3.56 -11.80
C ALA A 136 -11.80 4.75 -11.50
N ARG A 137 -11.22 5.92 -11.31
CA ARG A 137 -11.96 7.16 -11.04
C ARG A 137 -12.87 7.56 -12.21
N GLU A 138 -12.38 7.51 -13.45
CA GLU A 138 -13.17 7.79 -14.66
C GLU A 138 -14.38 6.86 -14.80
N ARG A 139 -14.28 5.64 -14.27
CA ARG A 139 -15.37 4.64 -14.26
C ARG A 139 -16.26 4.71 -13.01
N GLY A 140 -16.02 5.64 -12.11
CA GLY A 140 -16.83 5.87 -10.92
C GLY A 140 -16.47 5.00 -9.71
N ALA A 141 -15.35 4.29 -9.73
CA ALA A 141 -14.81 3.63 -8.56
C ALA A 141 -14.16 4.65 -7.61
N ILE A 142 -14.19 4.39 -6.31
CA ILE A 142 -13.49 5.21 -5.31
C ILE A 142 -12.08 4.63 -5.08
N SER A 143 -11.07 5.49 -5.06
CA SER A 143 -9.68 5.11 -4.87
C SER A 143 -9.17 5.46 -3.47
N LEU A 144 -8.50 4.49 -2.82
CA LEU A 144 -7.75 4.62 -1.58
C LEU A 144 -6.25 4.46 -1.88
N GLY A 145 -5.48 5.51 -1.70
CA GLY A 145 -4.01 5.48 -1.80
C GLY A 145 -3.37 5.05 -0.48
N ILE A 146 -2.40 4.14 -0.54
CA ILE A 146 -1.47 3.86 0.56
C ILE A 146 -0.08 4.24 0.07
N SER A 147 0.50 5.28 0.65
CA SER A 147 1.77 5.86 0.21
C SER A 147 2.51 6.55 1.35
N GLU A 148 3.71 7.06 1.10
CA GLU A 148 4.55 7.62 2.16
C GLU A 148 4.11 9.01 2.64
N ASN A 149 3.49 9.82 1.78
CA ASN A 149 3.09 11.18 2.13
C ASN A 149 2.14 11.80 1.10
N ILE A 150 1.60 12.99 1.43
CA ILE A 150 0.66 13.74 0.60
C ILE A 150 1.24 14.22 -0.74
N LEU A 151 2.55 14.27 -0.89
CA LEU A 151 3.21 14.72 -2.12
C LEU A 151 3.38 13.59 -3.13
N SER A 152 3.17 12.34 -2.74
CA SER A 152 3.30 11.20 -3.63
C SER A 152 2.27 11.27 -4.77
N GLU A 153 2.62 10.71 -5.94
CA GLU A 153 1.71 10.69 -7.09
C GLU A 153 0.46 9.84 -6.81
N VAL A 154 0.59 8.76 -6.04
CA VAL A 154 -0.54 7.92 -5.60
C VAL A 154 -1.50 8.76 -4.75
N SER A 155 -0.98 9.50 -3.75
CA SER A 155 -1.80 10.33 -2.89
C SER A 155 -2.55 11.42 -3.66
N LYS A 156 -1.88 12.10 -4.60
CA LYS A 156 -2.48 13.19 -5.40
C LYS A 156 -3.60 12.72 -6.34
N LEU A 157 -3.56 11.46 -6.75
CA LEU A 157 -4.55 10.89 -7.67
C LEU A 157 -5.69 10.18 -6.96
N SER A 158 -5.48 9.73 -5.73
CA SER A 158 -6.48 8.96 -4.96
C SER A 158 -7.49 9.88 -4.26
N ASP A 159 -8.71 9.38 -4.09
CA ASP A 159 -9.81 10.12 -3.44
C ASP A 159 -9.65 10.13 -1.91
N ARG A 160 -9.05 9.10 -1.35
CA ARG A 160 -8.70 8.96 0.07
C ARG A 160 -7.29 8.45 0.22
N ASN A 161 -6.66 8.71 1.35
CA ASN A 161 -5.26 8.34 1.56
C ASN A 161 -5.00 7.86 2.98
N LEU A 162 -4.14 6.85 3.09
CA LEU A 162 -3.47 6.44 4.32
C LEU A 162 -1.97 6.52 4.10
N TYR A 163 -1.24 6.98 5.10
CA TYR A 163 0.18 7.29 4.97
C TYR A 163 1.04 6.38 5.84
N CYS A 164 2.10 5.83 5.24
CA CYS A 164 3.13 5.07 5.93
C CYS A 164 4.51 5.56 5.52
N GLN A 165 5.36 5.85 6.49
CA GLN A 165 6.75 6.21 6.24
C GLN A 165 7.54 4.99 5.77
N LEU A 166 8.57 5.22 4.95
CA LEU A 166 9.41 4.16 4.36
C LEU A 166 10.89 4.37 4.73
N ASP A 167 11.17 4.79 5.94
CA ASP A 167 12.54 4.90 6.40
C ASP A 167 13.22 3.53 6.42
N THR A 168 14.52 3.52 6.43
CA THR A 168 15.28 2.28 6.35
C THR A 168 16.64 2.42 7.02
N ALA A 169 17.08 1.34 7.64
CA ALA A 169 18.46 1.20 8.12
C ALA A 169 19.42 0.71 7.01
N SER A 170 18.90 0.41 5.81
CA SER A 170 19.69 -0.16 4.70
C SER A 170 19.18 0.32 3.33
N PHE A 171 19.52 -0.37 2.25
CA PHE A 171 19.05 -0.07 0.89
C PHE A 171 17.58 -0.39 0.65
N ALA A 172 17.03 -1.36 1.39
CA ALA A 172 15.65 -1.80 1.24
C ALA A 172 14.73 -0.97 2.15
N PRO A 173 13.60 -0.44 1.64
CA PRO A 173 12.64 0.27 2.48
C PRO A 173 12.00 -0.67 3.50
N SER A 174 11.78 -0.19 4.72
CA SER A 174 10.97 -0.92 5.68
C SER A 174 9.50 -0.81 5.30
N LEU A 175 8.83 -1.94 5.14
CA LEU A 175 7.40 -2.00 4.85
C LEU A 175 6.55 -2.13 6.12
N ILE A 176 7.14 -2.02 7.30
CA ILE A 176 6.44 -2.24 8.58
C ILE A 176 5.25 -1.30 8.74
N GLY A 177 5.38 -0.03 8.35
CA GLY A 177 4.28 0.94 8.38
C GLY A 177 3.13 0.55 7.44
N ALA A 178 3.44 0.08 6.24
CA ALA A 178 2.43 -0.36 5.28
C ALA A 178 1.71 -1.64 5.75
N PHE A 179 2.45 -2.61 6.30
CA PHE A 179 1.86 -3.79 6.92
C PHE A 179 1.04 -3.47 8.15
N SER A 180 1.47 -2.49 8.97
CA SER A 180 0.70 -2.05 10.13
C SER A 180 -0.65 -1.46 9.73
N ILE A 181 -0.69 -0.60 8.69
CA ILE A 181 -1.94 -0.05 8.14
C ILE A 181 -2.82 -1.19 7.57
N ALA A 182 -2.24 -2.09 6.78
CA ALA A 182 -2.97 -3.22 6.21
C ALA A 182 -3.57 -4.11 7.31
N ASN A 183 -2.81 -4.42 8.36
CA ASN A 183 -3.28 -5.19 9.50
C ASN A 183 -4.39 -4.47 10.29
N ALA A 184 -4.27 -3.15 10.46
CA ALA A 184 -5.30 -2.34 11.11
C ALA A 184 -6.62 -2.37 10.31
N LEU A 185 -6.57 -2.25 8.97
CA LEU A 185 -7.75 -2.36 8.10
C LEU A 185 -8.41 -3.75 8.21
N VAL A 186 -7.61 -4.82 8.11
CA VAL A 186 -8.10 -6.21 8.26
C VAL A 186 -8.75 -6.41 9.63
N SER A 187 -8.08 -5.98 10.70
CA SER A 187 -8.59 -6.13 12.07
C SER A 187 -9.88 -5.35 12.30
N ALA A 188 -9.96 -4.11 11.79
CA ALA A 188 -11.16 -3.29 11.95
C ALA A 188 -12.35 -3.88 11.19
N LEU A 189 -12.15 -4.34 9.94
CA LEU A 189 -13.18 -5.03 9.16
C LEU A 189 -13.67 -6.30 9.86
N TYR A 190 -12.75 -7.11 10.38
CA TYR A 190 -13.10 -8.33 11.13
C TYR A 190 -13.94 -8.01 12.37
N VAL A 191 -13.52 -7.04 13.19
CA VAL A 191 -14.25 -6.69 14.43
C VAL A 191 -15.65 -6.18 14.14
N ARG A 192 -15.83 -5.37 13.09
CA ARG A 192 -17.14 -4.83 12.68
C ARG A 192 -18.09 -5.93 12.19
N ASN A 193 -17.58 -6.93 11.48
CA ASN A 193 -18.36 -7.97 10.82
C ASN A 193 -18.17 -9.37 11.42
N LYS A 194 -17.68 -9.45 12.67
CA LYS A 194 -17.32 -10.71 13.33
C LYS A 194 -18.41 -11.78 13.24
N ARG A 195 -19.67 -11.43 13.43
CA ARG A 195 -20.80 -12.38 13.39
C ARG A 195 -21.00 -13.00 11.99
N ALA A 196 -20.71 -12.25 10.93
CA ALA A 196 -20.79 -12.75 9.56
C ALA A 196 -19.63 -13.70 9.23
N TYR A 197 -18.44 -13.44 9.76
CA TYR A 197 -17.24 -14.21 9.48
C TYR A 197 -17.10 -15.48 10.33
N ASP A 198 -17.57 -15.47 11.59
CA ASP A 198 -17.53 -16.64 12.48
C ASP A 198 -18.53 -17.74 12.07
N SER A 199 -19.38 -17.53 11.06
CA SER A 199 -20.36 -18.48 10.54
C SER A 199 -19.83 -19.34 9.36
N HIS A 200 -18.59 -19.14 8.95
CA HIS A 200 -17.88 -19.89 7.90
C HIS A 200 -16.67 -20.63 8.46
#